data_69b6b13c5731aa6fe4605bcee9b0ab92
#
_entry.id   69b6b13c5731aa6fe4605bcee9b0ab92
#
_cell.length_a   1.000
_cell.length_b   1.000
_cell.length_c   1.000
_cell.angle_alpha   90.00
_cell.angle_beta   90.00
_cell.angle_gamma   90.00
#
_symmetry.space_group_name_H-M   'P 1'
#
loop_
_entity.id
_entity.type
_entity.pdbx_description
1 polymer ?
#
loop_
_entity_poly.entity_id
_entity_poly.type
_entity_poly.pdbx_seq_one_letter_code
_entity_poly.pdbx_strand_id
1 'polypeptide(L)'
;MNSLSQQTSVSSVTTFGYKLGVFGVVLVLLWIGIFKFTPTEAAAIEPLIKNHPLMGWAYNFLSVQMVSNLVGFSEIVVAIGLIYGFFNPRVGYFSGLASSIIFIVTLSFLFTTPDTWKIVDGVPTTSFFLVKDILFLAIAIMVVEHNKKLLGCKS
;
A
#
# COMPACT_ATOMS: atom_id res chain seq x y z
N MET A 1 9.69 16.75 -37.74
CA MET A 1 9.21 17.50 -36.57
C MET A 1 8.19 16.76 -35.69
N ASN A 2 7.58 15.64 -36.13
CA ASN A 2 6.52 14.96 -35.36
C ASN A 2 6.99 13.97 -34.27
N SER A 3 8.19 13.42 -34.34
CA SER A 3 8.66 12.39 -33.36
C SER A 3 9.02 12.99 -32.01
N LEU A 4 9.64 14.14 -31.97
CA LEU A 4 10.06 14.81 -30.72
C LEU A 4 8.84 15.35 -29.94
N SER A 5 7.84 15.90 -30.61
CA SER A 5 6.62 16.39 -29.97
C SER A 5 5.75 15.25 -29.41
N GLN A 6 5.68 14.10 -30.08
CA GLN A 6 5.01 12.91 -29.56
C GLN A 6 5.77 12.34 -28.34
N GLN A 7 7.09 12.29 -28.37
CA GLN A 7 7.89 11.75 -27.26
C GLN A 7 7.80 12.62 -26.00
N THR A 8 7.76 13.94 -26.13
CA THR A 8 7.54 14.86 -25.00
C THR A 8 6.13 14.77 -24.42
N SER A 9 5.10 14.59 -25.27
CA SER A 9 3.73 14.42 -24.83
C SER A 9 3.55 13.11 -24.05
N VAL A 10 4.07 11.99 -24.54
CA VAL A 10 4.00 10.68 -23.85
C VAL A 10 4.73 10.72 -22.51
N SER A 11 5.90 11.34 -22.44
CA SER A 11 6.64 11.44 -21.18
C SER A 11 5.91 12.30 -20.13
N SER A 12 5.20 13.34 -20.54
CA SER A 12 4.41 14.20 -19.66
C SER A 12 3.19 13.45 -19.08
N VAL A 13 2.46 12.72 -19.92
CA VAL A 13 1.31 11.90 -19.48
C VAL A 13 1.75 10.80 -18.52
N THR A 14 2.86 10.12 -18.81
CA THR A 14 3.40 9.07 -17.91
C THR A 14 3.79 9.64 -16.56
N THR A 15 4.40 10.83 -16.55
CA THR A 15 4.78 11.52 -15.30
C THR A 15 3.56 11.94 -14.48
N PHE A 16 2.52 12.44 -15.11
CA PHE A 16 1.27 12.82 -14.44
C PHE A 16 0.58 11.59 -13.84
N GLY A 17 0.44 10.50 -14.61
CA GLY A 17 -0.16 9.25 -14.13
C GLY A 17 0.59 8.67 -12.92
N TYR A 18 1.93 8.69 -12.95
CA TYR A 18 2.74 8.27 -11.82
C TYR A 18 2.46 9.11 -10.57
N LYS A 19 2.49 10.44 -10.68
CA LYS A 19 2.22 11.35 -9.55
C LYS A 19 0.82 11.16 -8.98
N LEU A 20 -0.19 11.00 -9.84
CA LEU A 20 -1.56 10.72 -9.43
C LEU A 20 -1.68 9.39 -8.71
N GLY A 21 -1.01 8.34 -9.21
CA GLY A 21 -0.96 7.04 -8.56
C GLY A 21 -0.34 7.11 -7.16
N VAL A 22 0.82 7.78 -7.02
CA VAL A 22 1.48 7.98 -5.72
C VAL A 22 0.58 8.78 -4.76
N PHE A 23 -0.07 9.84 -5.25
CA PHE A 23 -1.05 10.60 -4.47
C PHE A 23 -2.18 9.71 -3.96
N GLY A 24 -2.74 8.84 -4.81
CA GLY A 24 -3.78 7.88 -4.42
C GLY A 24 -3.31 6.92 -3.31
N VAL A 25 -2.11 6.36 -3.44
CA VAL A 25 -1.51 5.49 -2.40
C VAL A 25 -1.33 6.25 -1.09
N VAL A 26 -0.76 7.46 -1.13
CA VAL A 26 -0.56 8.31 0.06
C VAL A 26 -1.89 8.62 0.74
N LEU A 27 -2.89 9.03 -0.04
CA LEU A 27 -4.23 9.34 0.48
C LEU A 27 -4.83 8.15 1.22
N VAL A 28 -4.76 6.96 0.63
CA VAL A 28 -5.32 5.73 1.23
C VAL A 28 -4.55 5.35 2.49
N LEU A 29 -3.22 5.34 2.47
CA LEU A 29 -2.40 5.01 3.64
C LEU A 29 -2.62 5.99 4.79
N LEU A 30 -2.74 7.29 4.52
CA LEU A 30 -3.05 8.29 5.54
C LEU A 30 -4.46 8.09 6.10
N TRP A 31 -5.45 7.94 5.23
CA TRP A 31 -6.84 7.81 5.64
C TRP A 31 -7.08 6.56 6.47
N ILE A 32 -6.66 5.40 5.96
CA ILE A 32 -6.81 4.12 6.64
C ILE A 32 -5.92 4.08 7.89
N GLY A 33 -4.67 4.56 7.79
CA GLY A 33 -3.75 4.63 8.92
C GLY A 33 -4.29 5.44 10.09
N ILE A 34 -4.91 6.60 9.84
CA ILE A 34 -5.57 7.40 10.88
C ILE A 34 -6.78 6.65 11.45
N PHE A 35 -7.58 6.01 10.59
CA PHE A 35 -8.77 5.28 11.01
C PHE A 35 -8.45 4.10 11.94
N LYS A 36 -7.26 3.48 11.81
CA LYS A 36 -6.78 2.38 12.67
C LYS A 36 -6.62 2.76 14.15
N PHE A 37 -6.60 4.04 14.48
CA PHE A 37 -6.61 4.48 15.89
C PHE A 37 -8.01 4.44 16.52
N THR A 38 -9.04 4.10 15.74
CA THR A 38 -10.40 3.97 16.26
C THR A 38 -10.70 2.54 16.70
N PRO A 39 -11.52 2.34 17.76
CA PRO A 39 -11.92 1.00 18.19
C PRO A 39 -12.69 0.22 17.12
N THR A 40 -13.44 0.91 16.28
CA THR A 40 -14.21 0.30 15.17
C THR A 40 -13.29 -0.39 14.17
N GLU A 41 -12.25 0.28 13.73
CA GLU A 41 -11.30 -0.29 12.79
C GLU A 41 -10.42 -1.37 13.44
N ALA A 42 -10.03 -1.18 14.71
CA ALA A 42 -9.30 -2.18 15.46
C ALA A 42 -10.07 -3.51 15.52
N ALA A 43 -11.37 -3.48 15.78
CA ALA A 43 -12.23 -4.66 15.76
C ALA A 43 -12.39 -5.24 14.35
N ALA A 44 -12.45 -4.40 13.31
CA ALA A 44 -12.59 -4.84 11.93
C ALA A 44 -11.37 -5.57 11.39
N ILE A 45 -10.15 -5.17 11.80
CA ILE A 45 -8.91 -5.84 11.35
C ILE A 45 -8.50 -7.02 12.22
N GLU A 46 -9.08 -7.18 13.42
CA GLU A 46 -8.74 -8.29 14.32
C GLU A 46 -8.80 -9.65 13.63
N PRO A 47 -9.90 -10.06 12.95
CA PRO A 47 -9.97 -11.36 12.30
C PRO A 47 -8.94 -11.54 11.18
N LEU A 48 -8.55 -10.47 10.49
CA LEU A 48 -7.53 -10.50 9.44
C LEU A 48 -6.17 -10.82 10.03
N ILE A 49 -5.76 -10.08 11.05
CA ILE A 49 -4.45 -10.22 11.68
C ILE A 49 -4.36 -11.52 12.50
N LYS A 50 -5.43 -11.87 13.22
CA LYS A 50 -5.48 -13.07 14.08
C LYS A 50 -5.27 -14.36 13.30
N ASN A 51 -5.82 -14.45 12.11
CA ASN A 51 -5.70 -15.63 11.26
C ASN A 51 -4.43 -15.62 10.38
N HIS A 52 -3.66 -14.53 10.41
CA HIS A 52 -2.46 -14.43 9.59
C HIS A 52 -1.26 -15.11 10.29
N PRO A 53 -0.54 -16.04 9.61
CA PRO A 53 0.51 -16.85 10.23
C PRO A 53 1.69 -16.02 10.75
N LEU A 54 1.98 -14.89 10.12
CA LEU A 54 3.10 -14.03 10.50
C LEU A 54 2.72 -12.91 11.49
N MET A 55 1.43 -12.70 11.76
CA MET A 55 0.98 -11.56 12.57
C MET A 55 0.11 -11.97 13.77
N GLY A 56 -0.58 -13.11 13.70
CA GLY A 56 -1.53 -13.55 14.73
C GLY A 56 -0.93 -13.68 16.12
N TRP A 57 0.35 -14.00 16.22
CA TRP A 57 1.08 -14.08 17.49
C TRP A 57 1.13 -12.75 18.25
N ALA A 58 0.98 -11.62 17.57
CA ALA A 58 1.02 -10.30 18.20
C ALA A 58 -0.05 -10.14 19.30
N TYR A 59 -1.20 -10.79 19.14
CA TYR A 59 -2.28 -10.77 20.13
C TYR A 59 -2.00 -11.57 21.40
N ASN A 60 -0.93 -12.34 21.44
CA ASN A 60 -0.48 -12.99 22.68
C ASN A 60 0.16 -11.99 23.65
N PHE A 61 0.62 -10.85 23.15
CA PHE A 61 1.37 -9.86 23.92
C PHE A 61 0.73 -8.47 23.90
N LEU A 62 -0.08 -8.17 22.89
CA LEU A 62 -0.64 -6.85 22.65
C LEU A 62 -2.17 -6.92 22.55
N SER A 63 -2.83 -5.86 23.02
CA SER A 63 -4.27 -5.72 22.83
C SER A 63 -4.62 -5.45 21.36
N VAL A 64 -5.87 -5.74 20.98
CA VAL A 64 -6.41 -5.49 19.63
C VAL A 64 -6.16 -4.05 19.20
N GLN A 65 -6.44 -3.09 20.09
CA GLN A 65 -6.22 -1.68 19.81
C GLN A 65 -4.73 -1.33 19.64
N MET A 66 -3.84 -1.92 20.43
CA MET A 66 -2.40 -1.66 20.29
C MET A 66 -1.86 -2.17 18.96
N VAL A 67 -2.27 -3.36 18.53
CA VAL A 67 -1.87 -3.89 17.21
C VAL A 67 -2.38 -3.00 16.09
N SER A 68 -3.65 -2.58 16.15
CA SER A 68 -4.23 -1.65 15.18
C SER A 68 -3.46 -0.32 15.13
N ASN A 69 -3.14 0.26 16.28
CA ASN A 69 -2.38 1.51 16.37
C ASN A 69 -0.97 1.37 15.74
N LEU A 70 -0.28 0.25 15.97
CA LEU A 70 1.04 0.00 15.37
C LEU A 70 0.96 -0.10 13.84
N VAL A 71 -0.03 -0.80 13.33
CA VAL A 71 -0.27 -0.88 11.88
C VAL A 71 -0.56 0.50 11.32
N GLY A 72 -1.49 1.25 11.91
CA GLY A 72 -1.83 2.61 11.48
C GLY A 72 -0.64 3.56 11.52
N PHE A 73 0.18 3.49 12.58
CA PHE A 73 1.39 4.28 12.68
C PHE A 73 2.37 3.97 11.54
N SER A 74 2.58 2.68 11.23
CA SER A 74 3.46 2.27 10.14
C SER A 74 2.97 2.77 8.78
N GLU A 75 1.67 2.73 8.52
CA GLU A 75 1.04 3.25 7.30
C GLU A 75 1.26 4.76 7.14
N ILE A 76 1.06 5.53 8.21
CA ILE A 76 1.28 6.99 8.22
C ILE A 76 2.75 7.32 7.96
N VAL A 77 3.69 6.64 8.61
CA VAL A 77 5.12 6.84 8.40
C VAL A 77 5.51 6.57 6.95
N VAL A 78 5.00 5.47 6.37
CA VAL A 78 5.26 5.14 4.96
C VAL A 78 4.65 6.18 4.03
N ALA A 79 3.44 6.66 4.29
CA ALA A 79 2.80 7.71 3.49
C ALA A 79 3.60 9.01 3.50
N ILE A 80 4.09 9.45 4.66
CA ILE A 80 4.97 10.62 4.79
C ILE A 80 6.27 10.38 4.02
N GLY A 81 6.84 9.19 4.12
CA GLY A 81 8.05 8.81 3.40
C GLY A 81 7.85 8.82 1.87
N LEU A 82 6.69 8.41 1.36
CA LEU A 82 6.36 8.49 -0.07
C LEU A 82 6.28 9.95 -0.54
N ILE A 83 5.71 10.86 0.26
CA ILE A 83 5.69 12.30 -0.04
C ILE A 83 7.12 12.84 -0.09
N TYR A 84 7.93 12.54 0.93
CA TYR A 84 9.31 13.00 0.99
C TYR A 84 10.17 12.38 -0.11
N GLY A 85 9.78 11.24 -0.65
CA GLY A 85 10.41 10.55 -1.77
C GLY A 85 10.47 11.37 -3.04
N PHE A 86 9.60 12.37 -3.24
CA PHE A 86 9.69 13.30 -4.36
C PHE A 86 10.92 14.24 -4.26
N PHE A 87 11.45 14.44 -3.07
CA PHE A 87 12.61 15.29 -2.82
C PHE A 87 13.90 14.48 -2.62
N ASN A 88 13.77 13.26 -2.06
CA ASN A 88 14.92 12.40 -1.77
C ASN A 88 14.71 10.97 -2.30
N PRO A 89 15.42 10.58 -3.39
CA PRO A 89 15.25 9.25 -3.99
C PRO A 89 15.57 8.09 -3.05
N ARG A 90 16.46 8.24 -2.07
CA ARG A 90 16.72 7.18 -1.08
C ARG A 90 15.49 6.91 -0.22
N VAL A 91 14.87 7.98 0.29
CA VAL A 91 13.65 7.85 1.09
C VAL A 91 12.51 7.29 0.23
N GLY A 92 12.35 7.78 -1.01
CA GLY A 92 11.36 7.25 -1.95
C GLY A 92 11.53 5.76 -2.21
N TYR A 93 12.76 5.29 -2.38
CA TYR A 93 13.06 3.87 -2.58
C TYR A 93 12.63 3.01 -1.38
N PHE A 94 13.05 3.36 -0.17
CA PHE A 94 12.71 2.59 1.03
C PHE A 94 11.23 2.68 1.39
N SER A 95 10.59 3.83 1.19
CA SER A 95 9.14 3.98 1.41
C SER A 95 8.32 3.21 0.38
N GLY A 96 8.79 3.13 -0.86
CA GLY A 96 8.19 2.28 -1.89
C GLY A 96 8.28 0.79 -1.52
N LEU A 97 9.43 0.33 -1.01
CA LEU A 97 9.59 -1.04 -0.52
C LEU A 97 8.66 -1.33 0.66
N ALA A 98 8.62 -0.43 1.65
CA ALA A 98 7.75 -0.59 2.81
C ALA A 98 6.27 -0.61 2.42
N SER A 99 5.85 0.29 1.50
CA SER A 99 4.51 0.30 0.93
C SER A 99 4.17 -1.00 0.21
N SER A 100 5.12 -1.55 -0.58
CA SER A 100 4.95 -2.84 -1.26
C SER A 100 4.73 -3.98 -0.26
N ILE A 101 5.50 -4.00 0.83
CA ILE A 101 5.33 -5.01 1.90
C ILE A 101 3.95 -4.88 2.54
N ILE A 102 3.50 -3.66 2.88
CA ILE A 102 2.16 -3.43 3.43
C ILE A 102 1.10 -4.03 2.51
N PHE A 103 1.12 -3.71 1.22
CA PHE A 103 0.10 -4.20 0.29
C PHE A 103 0.21 -5.70 -0.01
N ILE A 104 1.40 -6.29 0.02
CA ILE A 104 1.55 -7.75 -0.06
C ILE A 104 0.92 -8.42 1.17
N VAL A 105 1.14 -7.88 2.37
CA VAL A 105 0.53 -8.40 3.60
C VAL A 105 -0.98 -8.25 3.57
N THR A 106 -1.52 -7.09 3.16
CA THR A 106 -2.97 -6.91 3.07
C THR A 106 -3.62 -7.82 2.03
N LEU A 107 -2.98 -8.03 0.89
CA LEU A 107 -3.43 -8.98 -0.13
C LEU A 107 -3.38 -10.44 0.37
N SER A 108 -2.42 -10.78 1.21
CA SER A 108 -2.32 -12.14 1.77
C SER A 108 -3.50 -12.50 2.68
N PHE A 109 -4.20 -11.51 3.25
CA PHE A 109 -5.43 -11.76 4.02
C PHE A 109 -6.55 -12.42 3.20
N LEU A 110 -6.53 -12.27 1.87
CA LEU A 110 -7.46 -13.00 0.99
C LEU A 110 -7.33 -14.52 1.07
N PHE A 111 -6.16 -15.00 1.49
CA PHE A 111 -5.84 -16.43 1.57
C PHE A 111 -5.74 -16.94 3.00
N THR A 112 -5.48 -16.06 3.96
CA THR A 112 -5.25 -16.43 5.37
C THR A 112 -6.48 -16.26 6.25
N THR A 113 -7.45 -15.43 5.83
CA THR A 113 -8.66 -15.18 6.61
C THR A 113 -9.77 -16.11 6.17
N PRO A 114 -10.37 -16.90 7.10
CA PRO A 114 -11.52 -17.73 6.80
C PRO A 114 -12.71 -16.91 6.25
N ASP A 115 -13.53 -17.53 5.42
CA ASP A 115 -14.78 -16.95 4.87
C ASP A 115 -14.60 -15.67 4.05
N THR A 116 -13.38 -15.38 3.63
CA THR A 116 -13.09 -14.23 2.75
C THR A 116 -13.70 -14.44 1.36
N TRP A 117 -13.76 -15.68 0.89
CA TRP A 117 -14.35 -16.04 -0.39
C TRP A 117 -15.75 -16.63 -0.19
N LYS A 118 -16.72 -16.12 -0.95
CA LYS A 118 -18.13 -16.57 -0.94
C LYS A 118 -18.59 -16.79 -2.36
N ILE A 119 -19.55 -17.67 -2.56
CA ILE A 119 -20.23 -17.82 -3.84
C ILE A 119 -21.57 -17.10 -3.72
N VAL A 120 -21.76 -16.10 -4.58
CA VAL A 120 -23.02 -15.35 -4.69
C VAL A 120 -23.51 -15.49 -6.13
N ASP A 121 -24.72 -16.00 -6.30
CA ASP A 121 -25.32 -16.23 -7.63
C ASP A 121 -24.42 -17.06 -8.57
N GLY A 122 -23.66 -18.02 -8.03
CA GLY A 122 -22.74 -18.87 -8.79
C GLY A 122 -21.38 -18.23 -9.12
N VAL A 123 -21.13 -17.00 -8.67
CA VAL A 123 -19.89 -16.27 -8.91
C VAL A 123 -19.06 -16.21 -7.62
N PRO A 124 -17.77 -16.61 -7.67
CA PRO A 124 -16.86 -16.40 -6.54
C PRO A 124 -16.67 -14.89 -6.28
N THR A 125 -17.00 -14.45 -5.08
CA THR A 125 -16.85 -13.07 -4.64
C THR A 125 -15.97 -13.01 -3.40
N THR A 126 -15.23 -11.90 -3.27
CA THR A 126 -14.40 -11.65 -2.10
C THR A 126 -14.46 -10.18 -1.72
N SER A 127 -13.72 -9.78 -0.68
CA SER A 127 -13.62 -8.39 -0.26
C SER A 127 -12.93 -7.53 -1.32
N PHE A 128 -13.71 -6.75 -2.07
CA PHE A 128 -13.17 -5.77 -3.02
C PHE A 128 -12.26 -4.75 -2.34
N PHE A 129 -12.47 -4.52 -1.03
CA PHE A 129 -11.59 -3.66 -0.24
C PHE A 129 -10.15 -4.18 -0.21
N LEU A 130 -9.93 -5.49 -0.14
CA LEU A 130 -8.60 -6.09 -0.21
C LEU A 130 -8.08 -6.20 -1.66
N VAL A 131 -8.96 -6.55 -2.60
CA VAL A 131 -8.56 -6.74 -4.02
C VAL A 131 -8.01 -5.46 -4.64
N LYS A 132 -8.57 -4.29 -4.30
CA LYS A 132 -8.04 -3.01 -4.82
C LYS A 132 -6.57 -2.77 -4.49
N ASP A 133 -6.05 -3.40 -3.44
CA ASP A 133 -4.67 -3.20 -2.98
C ASP A 133 -3.63 -3.74 -3.99
N ILE A 134 -4.06 -4.56 -4.98
CA ILE A 134 -3.20 -4.95 -6.10
C ILE A 134 -2.79 -3.73 -6.95
N LEU A 135 -3.67 -2.75 -7.11
CA LEU A 135 -3.37 -1.52 -7.84
C LEU A 135 -2.39 -0.63 -7.06
N PHE A 136 -2.55 -0.59 -5.74
CA PHE A 136 -1.64 0.16 -4.88
C PHE A 136 -0.26 -0.50 -4.81
N LEU A 137 -0.21 -1.84 -4.80
CA LEU A 137 1.04 -2.59 -4.91
C LEU A 137 1.76 -2.27 -6.23
N ALA A 138 1.05 -2.24 -7.35
CA ALA A 138 1.64 -1.88 -8.64
C ALA A 138 2.27 -0.48 -8.61
N ILE A 139 1.57 0.52 -8.03
CA ILE A 139 2.12 1.86 -7.86
C ILE A 139 3.33 1.88 -6.91
N ALA A 140 3.29 1.13 -5.80
CA ALA A 140 4.41 1.03 -4.87
C ALA A 140 5.68 0.47 -5.55
N ILE A 141 5.53 -0.57 -6.38
CA ILE A 141 6.62 -1.12 -7.20
C ILE A 141 7.15 -0.06 -8.19
N MET A 142 6.28 0.69 -8.86
CA MET A 142 6.69 1.78 -9.73
C MET A 142 7.50 2.85 -8.98
N VAL A 143 7.15 3.16 -7.72
CA VAL A 143 7.92 4.07 -6.86
C VAL A 143 9.32 3.52 -6.61
N VAL A 144 9.45 2.24 -6.30
CA VAL A 144 10.76 1.57 -6.11
C VAL A 144 11.60 1.69 -7.36
N GLU A 145 11.05 1.32 -8.52
CA GLU A 145 11.78 1.36 -9.79
C GLU A 145 12.20 2.77 -10.19
N HIS A 146 11.30 3.74 -10.05
CA HIS A 146 11.56 5.14 -10.36
C HIS A 146 12.73 5.67 -9.52
N ASN A 147 12.68 5.49 -8.21
CA ASN A 147 13.71 5.99 -7.30
C ASN A 147 15.04 5.23 -7.46
N LYS A 148 15.01 3.92 -7.74
CA LYS A 148 16.20 3.13 -8.06
C LYS A 148 16.94 3.69 -9.29
N LYS A 149 16.21 4.05 -10.35
CA LYS A 149 16.80 4.69 -11.54
C LYS A 149 17.46 6.02 -11.20
N LEU A 150 16.82 6.86 -10.39
CA LEU A 150 17.38 8.14 -9.94
C LEU A 150 18.65 7.96 -9.09
N LEU A 151 18.75 6.90 -8.31
CA LEU A 151 19.94 6.58 -7.51
C LEU A 151 21.08 6.07 -8.41
N GLY A 152 20.80 5.26 -9.42
CA GLY A 152 21.80 4.75 -10.37
C GLY A 152 22.35 5.82 -11.31
N CYS A 153 21.61 6.90 -11.59
CA CYS A 153 22.10 8.05 -12.38
C CYS A 153 23.00 9.01 -11.57
N LYS A 154 23.09 8.83 -10.25
CA LYS A 154 23.91 9.70 -9.35
C LYS A 154 25.24 9.06 -8.94
N SER A 155 25.50 7.82 -9.35
CA SER A 155 26.79 7.12 -9.19
C SER A 155 27.61 7.19 -10.46
#